data_bfb402c455524e6ad723859685fc45ed
#
_entry.id   bfb402c455524e6ad723859685fc45ed
#
_cell.length_a   1.000
_cell.length_b   1.000
_cell.length_c   1.000
_cell.angle_alpha   90.00
_cell.angle_beta   90.00
_cell.angle_gamma   90.00
#
_symmetry.space_group_name_H-M   'P 1'
#
loop_
_entity.id
_entity.type
_entity.pdbx_description
1 polymer ?
#
loop_
_entity_poly.entity_id
_entity_poly.type
_entity_poly.pdbx_seq_one_letter_code
_entity_poly.pdbx_strand_id
1 'polypeptide(L)'
;MNLKRILHPGILLILAVCSFSLSVKQRVNIVFIGDSITQGEEGVTPSPDFAIAFLKQQSGIDQVKFSNQGVSGCTTVDFLPATATHFPDVVKAADNFYKNKDATLIFSIMLGTNDSAIKGPLGSPVSSASYGNNMRIIIDRLLKDYPGCKIIIHYPIWYSPNTYNRSKYLQEGLTRLQSYFPVIDALVKNYSKTNPGHVFTGDKLAFKYFKEHHLAQMLKENGQQGIFYLHPNEKGSIELGRFWGKAISKIAQ
;
A
#
# COMPACT_ATOMS: atom_id res chain seq x y z
N MET A 1 -74.19 -33.37 32.75
CA MET A 1 -73.15 -34.18 32.10
C MET A 1 -72.10 -33.20 31.52
N ASN A 2 -71.00 -32.99 32.29
CA ASN A 2 -69.99 -31.99 31.97
C ASN A 2 -68.78 -32.63 31.28
N LEU A 3 -68.58 -32.30 29.99
CA LEU A 3 -67.39 -32.69 29.26
C LEU A 3 -66.27 -31.67 29.53
N LYS A 4 -65.24 -32.07 30.28
CA LYS A 4 -64.00 -31.32 30.46
C LYS A 4 -63.13 -31.50 29.19
N ARG A 5 -62.87 -30.39 28.44
CA ARG A 5 -61.88 -30.34 27.37
C ARG A 5 -60.48 -30.29 27.98
N ILE A 6 -59.66 -31.26 27.69
CA ILE A 6 -58.23 -31.29 28.04
C ILE A 6 -57.48 -30.56 26.91
N LEU A 7 -56.93 -29.39 27.23
CA LEU A 7 -55.95 -28.68 26.36
C LEU A 7 -54.59 -29.34 26.56
N HIS A 8 -54.04 -29.87 25.45
CA HIS A 8 -52.62 -30.27 25.41
C HIS A 8 -51.76 -29.05 25.06
N PRO A 9 -50.70 -28.74 25.80
CA PRO A 9 -49.74 -27.72 25.39
C PRO A 9 -48.81 -28.31 24.31
N GLY A 10 -48.94 -27.80 23.09
CA GLY A 10 -48.01 -28.10 22.01
C GLY A 10 -46.66 -27.45 22.30
N ILE A 11 -45.64 -28.26 22.51
CA ILE A 11 -44.25 -27.80 22.62
C ILE A 11 -43.75 -27.38 21.22
N LEU A 12 -43.62 -26.08 21.02
CA LEU A 12 -43.02 -25.52 19.80
C LEU A 12 -41.48 -25.65 19.90
N LEU A 13 -40.89 -26.64 19.28
CA LEU A 13 -39.45 -26.85 19.23
C LEU A 13 -38.86 -25.88 18.19
N ILE A 14 -38.31 -24.75 18.63
CA ILE A 14 -37.57 -23.80 17.78
C ILE A 14 -36.20 -24.40 17.51
N LEU A 15 -36.01 -25.00 16.34
CA LEU A 15 -34.71 -25.40 15.81
C LEU A 15 -33.93 -24.12 15.42
N ALA A 16 -33.04 -23.67 16.28
CA ALA A 16 -32.05 -22.65 15.94
C ALA A 16 -31.05 -23.25 14.94
N VAL A 17 -31.24 -23.00 13.65
CA VAL A 17 -30.27 -23.32 12.61
C VAL A 17 -29.13 -22.34 12.75
N CYS A 18 -28.07 -22.71 13.47
CA CYS A 18 -26.79 -22.01 13.43
C CYS A 18 -26.19 -22.16 12.03
N SER A 19 -26.43 -21.19 11.16
CA SER A 19 -25.73 -21.08 9.88
C SER A 19 -24.27 -20.78 10.16
N PHE A 20 -23.43 -21.82 10.24
CA PHE A 20 -21.98 -21.65 10.15
C PHE A 20 -21.67 -21.21 8.72
N SER A 21 -21.56 -19.91 8.49
CA SER A 21 -20.97 -19.38 7.27
C SER A 21 -19.50 -19.77 7.26
N LEU A 22 -19.14 -20.78 6.48
CA LEU A 22 -17.74 -21.10 6.18
C LEU A 22 -17.19 -19.89 5.42
N SER A 23 -16.48 -19.01 6.11
CA SER A 23 -15.77 -17.90 5.48
C SER A 23 -14.72 -18.50 4.55
N VAL A 24 -14.92 -18.34 3.24
CA VAL A 24 -13.94 -18.75 2.23
C VAL A 24 -12.68 -17.90 2.42
N LYS A 25 -11.61 -18.55 2.83
CA LYS A 25 -10.32 -17.85 3.00
C LYS A 25 -9.80 -17.37 1.64
N GLN A 26 -9.31 -16.15 1.63
CA GLN A 26 -8.85 -15.47 0.42
C GLN A 26 -7.39 -15.84 0.09
N ARG A 27 -7.10 -16.00 -1.19
CA ARG A 27 -5.74 -16.05 -1.74
C ARG A 27 -5.40 -14.71 -2.35
N VAL A 28 -4.22 -14.22 -2.05
CA VAL A 28 -3.81 -12.86 -2.43
C VAL A 28 -2.43 -12.89 -3.07
N ASN A 29 -2.28 -12.24 -4.20
CA ASN A 29 -1.01 -11.98 -4.87
C ASN A 29 -0.75 -10.47 -4.86
N ILE A 30 0.40 -10.04 -4.35
CA ILE A 30 0.69 -8.61 -4.16
C ILE A 30 1.93 -8.21 -4.94
N VAL A 31 1.82 -7.15 -5.73
CA VAL A 31 2.95 -6.46 -6.34
C VAL A 31 3.13 -5.13 -5.61
N PHE A 32 4.24 -5.00 -4.88
CA PHE A 32 4.62 -3.74 -4.26
C PHE A 32 5.37 -2.88 -5.26
N ILE A 33 4.95 -1.63 -5.41
CA ILE A 33 5.54 -0.63 -6.31
C ILE A 33 5.98 0.56 -5.45
N GLY A 34 7.25 0.97 -5.59
CA GLY A 34 7.77 2.08 -4.80
C GLY A 34 9.24 2.39 -5.07
N ASP A 35 9.80 3.16 -4.17
CA ASP A 35 11.19 3.60 -4.20
C ASP A 35 12.08 2.78 -3.25
N SER A 36 13.20 3.36 -2.76
CA SER A 36 14.12 2.73 -1.81
C SER A 36 13.44 2.27 -0.50
N ILE A 37 12.41 2.99 -0.05
CA ILE A 37 11.69 2.63 1.17
C ILE A 37 10.91 1.31 0.98
N THR A 38 10.44 1.06 -0.25
CA THR A 38 9.79 -0.20 -0.61
C THR A 38 10.80 -1.29 -0.92
N GLN A 39 11.90 -0.95 -1.62
CA GLN A 39 12.98 -1.87 -1.93
C GLN A 39 13.62 -2.45 -0.67
N GLY A 40 13.83 -1.60 0.34
CA GLY A 40 14.63 -1.87 1.53
C GLY A 40 16.10 -1.47 1.35
N GLU A 41 16.73 -1.05 2.43
CA GLU A 41 18.16 -0.69 2.48
C GLU A 41 19.00 -1.94 2.79
N GLU A 42 20.28 -1.90 2.45
CA GLU A 42 21.21 -2.99 2.75
C GLU A 42 21.25 -3.31 4.26
N GLY A 43 21.11 -4.57 4.59
CA GLY A 43 21.06 -5.05 5.98
C GLY A 43 19.74 -4.78 6.71
N VAL A 44 18.72 -4.27 6.03
CA VAL A 44 17.36 -4.08 6.57
C VAL A 44 16.38 -4.95 5.81
N THR A 45 15.59 -5.73 6.53
CA THR A 45 14.51 -6.51 5.89
C THR A 45 13.45 -5.57 5.31
N PRO A 46 13.08 -5.70 4.03
CA PRO A 46 12.12 -4.80 3.39
C PRO A 46 10.74 -4.79 4.06
N SER A 47 10.11 -3.63 4.13
CA SER A 47 8.76 -3.49 4.71
C SER A 47 7.68 -4.38 4.06
N PRO A 48 7.71 -4.68 2.75
CA PRO A 48 6.84 -5.68 2.13
C PRO A 48 6.88 -7.04 2.83
N ASP A 49 8.04 -7.54 3.25
CA ASP A 49 8.18 -8.84 3.92
C ASP A 49 7.40 -8.87 5.24
N PHE A 50 7.45 -7.79 6.02
CA PHE A 50 6.68 -7.65 7.26
C PHE A 50 5.18 -7.45 6.99
N ALA A 51 4.81 -6.79 5.91
CA ALA A 51 3.41 -6.72 5.49
C ALA A 51 2.86 -8.11 5.15
N ILE A 52 3.64 -8.94 4.47
CA ILE A 52 3.29 -10.34 4.18
C ILE A 52 3.21 -11.17 5.45
N ALA A 53 4.18 -11.02 6.37
CA ALA A 53 4.16 -11.72 7.66
C ALA A 53 2.89 -11.36 8.46
N PHE A 54 2.48 -10.09 8.45
CA PHE A 54 1.23 -9.65 9.06
C PHE A 54 -0.01 -10.28 8.39
N LEU A 55 -0.06 -10.29 7.06
CA LEU A 55 -1.18 -10.84 6.30
C LEU A 55 -1.36 -12.35 6.51
N LYS A 56 -0.27 -13.10 6.60
CA LYS A 56 -0.30 -14.56 6.88
C LYS A 56 -0.92 -14.89 8.24
N GLN A 57 -0.99 -13.95 9.17
CA GLN A 57 -1.60 -14.12 10.48
C GLN A 57 -3.11 -13.82 10.49
N GLN A 58 -3.66 -13.28 9.39
CA GLN A 58 -5.08 -12.94 9.30
C GLN A 58 -5.93 -14.19 9.02
N SER A 59 -6.92 -14.44 9.85
CA SER A 59 -7.78 -15.64 9.74
C SER A 59 -8.53 -15.75 8.41
N GLY A 60 -8.81 -14.62 7.75
CA GLY A 60 -9.48 -14.55 6.46
C GLY A 60 -8.59 -14.79 5.24
N ILE A 61 -7.27 -15.00 5.43
CA ILE A 61 -6.30 -15.17 4.34
C ILE A 61 -5.71 -16.58 4.39
N ASP A 62 -5.80 -17.30 3.27
CA ASP A 62 -5.27 -18.67 3.11
C ASP A 62 -3.82 -18.65 2.61
N GLN A 63 -3.58 -17.89 1.54
CA GLN A 63 -2.28 -17.81 0.89
C GLN A 63 -1.95 -16.39 0.47
N VAL A 64 -0.71 -15.98 0.70
CA VAL A 64 -0.16 -14.71 0.20
C VAL A 64 1.14 -14.99 -0.55
N LYS A 65 1.21 -14.54 -1.80
CA LYS A 65 2.45 -14.42 -2.59
C LYS A 65 2.70 -12.96 -2.88
N PHE A 66 3.95 -12.57 -3.05
CA PHE A 66 4.27 -11.19 -3.37
C PHE A 66 5.50 -11.07 -4.28
N SER A 67 5.63 -9.89 -4.87
CA SER A 67 6.81 -9.43 -5.58
C SER A 67 7.10 -8.01 -5.16
N ASN A 68 8.33 -7.72 -4.75
CA ASN A 68 8.79 -6.39 -4.44
C ASN A 68 9.39 -5.76 -5.70
N GLN A 69 8.74 -4.72 -6.21
CA GLN A 69 9.15 -3.91 -7.35
C GLN A 69 9.53 -2.50 -6.90
N GLY A 70 10.02 -2.36 -5.67
CA GLY A 70 10.65 -1.13 -5.18
C GLY A 70 12.00 -0.94 -5.83
N VAL A 71 12.31 0.29 -6.27
CA VAL A 71 13.60 0.64 -6.88
C VAL A 71 14.11 1.96 -6.32
N SER A 72 15.31 1.93 -5.75
CA SER A 72 15.93 3.09 -5.10
C SER A 72 16.05 4.29 -6.04
N GLY A 73 15.72 5.48 -5.52
CA GLY A 73 15.81 6.73 -6.27
C GLY A 73 14.66 6.99 -7.25
N CYS A 74 13.76 6.04 -7.47
CA CYS A 74 12.68 6.18 -8.46
C CYS A 74 11.57 7.13 -8.02
N THR A 75 11.02 7.82 -9.00
CA THR A 75 9.86 8.70 -8.92
C THR A 75 8.66 8.07 -9.62
N THR A 76 7.52 8.74 -9.60
CA THR A 76 6.37 8.33 -10.43
C THR A 76 6.70 8.34 -11.93
N VAL A 77 7.68 9.15 -12.37
CA VAL A 77 8.10 9.24 -13.79
C VAL A 77 8.75 7.92 -14.26
N ASP A 78 9.53 7.26 -13.40
CA ASP A 78 10.21 6.00 -13.70
C ASP A 78 9.23 4.83 -13.89
N PHE A 79 8.05 4.94 -13.27
CA PHE A 79 6.99 3.94 -13.37
C PHE A 79 5.91 4.28 -14.43
N LEU A 80 6.07 5.33 -15.21
CA LEU A 80 5.17 5.59 -16.33
C LEU A 80 5.33 4.51 -17.41
N PRO A 81 4.24 3.98 -17.97
CA PRO A 81 4.31 3.02 -19.08
C PRO A 81 5.10 3.55 -20.29
N ALA A 82 5.07 4.87 -20.52
CA ALA A 82 5.74 5.50 -21.64
C ALA A 82 7.27 5.57 -21.47
N THR A 83 7.79 5.68 -20.25
CA THR A 83 9.24 5.68 -20.01
C THR A 83 9.86 4.31 -20.16
N ALA A 84 9.06 3.26 -19.97
CA ALA A 84 9.46 1.86 -20.01
C ALA A 84 10.69 1.53 -19.13
N THR A 85 10.92 2.31 -18.07
CA THR A 85 12.07 2.11 -17.17
C THR A 85 11.80 0.94 -16.23
N HIS A 86 10.82 1.06 -15.31
CA HIS A 86 10.51 0.03 -14.32
C HIS A 86 9.08 -0.52 -14.43
N PHE A 87 8.21 0.12 -15.22
CA PHE A 87 6.86 -0.41 -15.47
C PHE A 87 6.86 -1.82 -16.09
N PRO A 88 7.79 -2.19 -17.01
CA PRO A 88 7.86 -3.55 -17.54
C PRO A 88 8.11 -4.63 -16.49
N ASP A 89 8.88 -4.33 -15.44
CA ASP A 89 9.14 -5.27 -14.34
C ASP A 89 7.88 -5.48 -13.50
N VAL A 90 7.11 -4.41 -13.26
CA VAL A 90 5.79 -4.47 -12.62
C VAL A 90 4.84 -5.38 -13.43
N VAL A 91 4.78 -5.19 -14.77
CA VAL A 91 3.96 -6.00 -15.68
C VAL A 91 4.39 -7.47 -15.61
N LYS A 92 5.70 -7.75 -15.71
CA LYS A 92 6.23 -9.12 -15.64
C LYS A 92 5.86 -9.82 -14.32
N ALA A 93 5.96 -9.11 -13.19
CA ALA A 93 5.57 -9.64 -11.89
C ALA A 93 4.04 -9.90 -11.82
N ALA A 94 3.25 -8.94 -12.30
CA ALA A 94 1.80 -9.05 -12.32
C ALA A 94 1.30 -10.17 -13.25
N ASP A 95 1.86 -10.33 -14.43
CA ASP A 95 1.52 -11.41 -15.37
C ASP A 95 1.68 -12.80 -14.77
N ASN A 96 2.75 -13.00 -13.98
CA ASN A 96 2.97 -14.27 -13.28
C ASN A 96 1.88 -14.56 -12.25
N PHE A 97 1.38 -13.53 -11.58
CA PHE A 97 0.32 -13.65 -10.56
C PHE A 97 -1.07 -13.70 -11.17
N TYR A 98 -1.34 -12.94 -12.21
CA TYR A 98 -2.65 -12.81 -12.83
C TYR A 98 -3.13 -14.09 -13.55
N LYS A 99 -2.20 -14.98 -13.87
CA LYS A 99 -2.52 -16.33 -14.39
C LYS A 99 -3.33 -17.16 -13.40
N ASN A 100 -3.14 -16.95 -12.10
CA ASN A 100 -3.92 -17.61 -11.05
C ASN A 100 -5.19 -16.83 -10.76
N LYS A 101 -6.31 -17.27 -11.33
CA LYS A 101 -7.62 -16.61 -11.17
C LYS A 101 -8.27 -16.88 -9.79
N ASP A 102 -7.74 -17.81 -9.01
CA ASP A 102 -8.21 -18.11 -7.66
C ASP A 102 -7.64 -17.16 -6.59
N ALA A 103 -6.75 -16.24 -6.99
CA ALA A 103 -6.13 -15.27 -6.10
C ALA A 103 -6.41 -13.84 -6.56
N THR A 104 -6.77 -12.96 -5.63
CA THR A 104 -6.92 -11.53 -5.90
C THR A 104 -5.54 -10.90 -6.14
N LEU A 105 -5.35 -10.25 -7.29
CA LEU A 105 -4.16 -9.45 -7.56
C LEU A 105 -4.32 -8.06 -6.93
N ILE A 106 -3.34 -7.67 -6.12
CA ILE A 106 -3.30 -6.36 -5.46
C ILE A 106 -1.99 -5.65 -5.84
N PHE A 107 -2.09 -4.41 -6.29
CA PHE A 107 -0.95 -3.50 -6.41
C PHE A 107 -0.91 -2.59 -5.19
N SER A 108 0.19 -2.62 -4.45
CA SER A 108 0.44 -1.79 -3.27
C SER A 108 1.46 -0.73 -3.64
N ILE A 109 1.05 0.53 -3.73
CA ILE A 109 1.85 1.62 -4.28
C ILE A 109 2.20 2.63 -3.20
N MET A 110 3.51 2.90 -3.00
CA MET A 110 4.00 4.04 -2.24
C MET A 110 5.12 4.73 -3.02
N LEU A 111 4.79 5.83 -3.67
CA LEU A 111 5.68 6.70 -4.43
C LEU A 111 5.47 8.17 -4.00
N GLY A 112 6.45 9.01 -4.23
CA GLY A 112 6.34 10.44 -3.95
C GLY A 112 7.55 11.01 -3.19
N THR A 113 8.30 10.19 -2.46
CA THR A 113 9.48 10.64 -1.72
C THR A 113 10.48 11.30 -2.67
N ASN A 114 10.86 10.60 -3.72
CA ASN A 114 11.81 11.11 -4.72
C ASN A 114 11.20 12.18 -5.63
N ASP A 115 9.91 12.09 -5.95
CA ASP A 115 9.17 13.13 -6.66
C ASP A 115 9.25 14.47 -5.94
N SER A 116 9.29 14.45 -4.60
CA SER A 116 9.32 15.64 -3.76
C SER A 116 10.68 16.35 -3.72
N ALA A 117 11.77 15.68 -4.11
CA ALA A 117 13.10 16.27 -4.09
C ALA A 117 13.17 17.55 -4.92
N ILE A 118 14.01 18.51 -4.45
CA ILE A 118 14.26 19.75 -5.18
C ILE A 118 15.13 19.47 -6.40
N LYS A 119 16.04 18.48 -6.28
CA LYS A 119 16.98 18.10 -7.34
C LYS A 119 17.50 16.68 -7.10
N GLY A 120 17.73 15.95 -8.17
CA GLY A 120 18.46 14.65 -8.18
C GLY A 120 17.70 13.58 -8.92
N PRO A 121 16.59 13.01 -8.35
CA PRO A 121 15.83 11.97 -9.01
C PRO A 121 15.20 12.40 -10.32
N LEU A 122 14.95 11.44 -11.21
CA LEU A 122 14.37 11.69 -12.53
C LEU A 122 13.02 12.43 -12.40
N GLY A 123 12.89 13.51 -13.15
CA GLY A 123 11.69 14.34 -13.19
C GLY A 123 11.46 15.23 -11.96
N SER A 124 12.25 15.07 -10.87
CA SER A 124 12.10 15.93 -9.68
C SER A 124 12.56 17.37 -9.95
N PRO A 125 11.89 18.37 -9.37
CA PRO A 125 10.71 18.30 -8.52
C PRO A 125 9.43 18.02 -9.33
N VAL A 126 8.64 17.04 -8.91
CA VAL A 126 7.34 16.75 -9.52
C VAL A 126 6.27 17.59 -8.83
N SER A 127 5.53 18.40 -9.60
CA SER A 127 4.42 19.17 -9.03
C SER A 127 3.27 18.27 -8.58
N SER A 128 2.41 18.74 -7.66
CA SER A 128 1.23 17.98 -7.22
C SER A 128 0.30 17.59 -8.38
N ALA A 129 0.16 18.47 -9.38
CA ALA A 129 -0.63 18.20 -10.58
C ALA A 129 0.00 17.10 -11.44
N SER A 130 1.33 17.18 -11.66
CA SER A 130 2.08 16.15 -12.40
C SER A 130 2.09 14.82 -11.66
N TYR A 131 2.27 14.83 -10.33
CA TYR A 131 2.19 13.63 -9.49
C TYR A 131 0.82 12.93 -9.65
N GLY A 132 -0.27 13.70 -9.54
CA GLY A 132 -1.62 13.17 -9.72
C GLY A 132 -1.85 12.61 -11.12
N ASN A 133 -1.31 13.27 -12.16
CA ASN A 133 -1.39 12.79 -13.54
C ASN A 133 -0.59 11.49 -13.74
N ASN A 134 0.64 11.43 -13.23
CA ASN A 134 1.48 10.24 -13.32
C ASN A 134 0.83 9.05 -12.62
N MET A 135 0.35 9.24 -11.38
CA MET A 135 -0.36 8.20 -10.64
C MET A 135 -1.60 7.71 -11.39
N ARG A 136 -2.38 8.62 -12.00
CA ARG A 136 -3.54 8.25 -12.81
C ARG A 136 -3.14 7.39 -14.00
N ILE A 137 -2.11 7.77 -14.76
CA ILE A 137 -1.62 7.01 -15.91
C ILE A 137 -1.20 5.59 -15.50
N ILE A 138 -0.48 5.45 -14.38
CA ILE A 138 -0.07 4.16 -13.83
C ILE A 138 -1.29 3.32 -13.45
N ILE A 139 -2.23 3.90 -12.69
CA ILE A 139 -3.45 3.22 -12.22
C ILE A 139 -4.33 2.78 -13.39
N ASP A 140 -4.61 3.68 -14.33
CA ASP A 140 -5.45 3.40 -15.50
C ASP A 140 -4.87 2.25 -16.33
N ARG A 141 -3.54 2.22 -16.48
CA ARG A 141 -2.87 1.15 -17.20
C ARG A 141 -2.98 -0.19 -16.47
N LEU A 142 -2.78 -0.22 -15.16
CA LEU A 142 -2.92 -1.44 -14.35
C LEU A 142 -4.37 -1.96 -14.35
N LEU A 143 -5.36 -1.08 -14.22
CA LEU A 143 -6.79 -1.45 -14.29
C LEU A 143 -7.17 -2.00 -15.67
N LYS A 144 -6.60 -1.43 -16.74
CA LYS A 144 -6.82 -1.89 -18.12
C LYS A 144 -6.20 -3.26 -18.36
N ASP A 145 -4.95 -3.46 -17.94
CA ASP A 145 -4.20 -4.69 -18.23
C ASP A 145 -4.63 -5.86 -17.32
N TYR A 146 -5.12 -5.55 -16.11
CA TYR A 146 -5.52 -6.54 -15.09
C TYR A 146 -6.94 -6.30 -14.57
N PRO A 147 -7.98 -6.50 -15.38
CA PRO A 147 -9.37 -6.37 -14.94
C PRO A 147 -9.62 -7.20 -13.68
N GLY A 148 -10.27 -6.59 -12.67
CA GLY A 148 -10.53 -7.23 -11.38
C GLY A 148 -9.40 -7.09 -10.35
N CYS A 149 -8.26 -6.50 -10.68
CA CYS A 149 -7.24 -6.19 -9.68
C CYS A 149 -7.72 -5.12 -8.70
N LYS A 150 -7.07 -5.08 -7.53
CA LYS A 150 -7.22 -4.02 -6.55
C LYS A 150 -5.92 -3.20 -6.47
N ILE A 151 -6.04 -1.91 -6.30
CA ILE A 151 -4.90 -0.98 -6.17
C ILE A 151 -5.05 -0.23 -4.86
N ILE A 152 -4.00 -0.24 -4.04
CA ILE A 152 -3.97 0.49 -2.78
C ILE A 152 -2.81 1.47 -2.79
N ILE A 153 -3.09 2.75 -2.48
CA ILE A 153 -2.13 3.84 -2.54
C ILE A 153 -1.85 4.32 -1.12
N HIS A 154 -0.62 4.10 -0.64
CA HIS A 154 -0.18 4.55 0.67
C HIS A 154 0.35 5.99 0.59
N TYR A 155 0.18 6.76 1.66
CA TYR A 155 0.88 8.02 1.81
C TYR A 155 2.38 7.74 1.99
N PRO A 156 3.27 8.50 1.32
CA PRO A 156 4.69 8.46 1.61
C PRO A 156 4.97 8.77 3.07
N ILE A 157 6.02 8.16 3.64
CA ILE A 157 6.42 8.41 5.01
C ILE A 157 7.19 9.74 5.13
N TRP A 158 7.33 10.22 6.37
CA TRP A 158 8.12 11.40 6.68
C TRP A 158 9.62 11.15 6.48
N TYR A 159 10.33 12.21 6.12
CA TYR A 159 11.78 12.31 6.20
C TYR A 159 12.18 13.64 6.84
N SER A 160 13.42 13.74 7.37
CA SER A 160 13.86 14.94 8.07
C SER A 160 14.07 16.13 7.11
N PRO A 161 13.73 17.37 7.56
CA PRO A 161 13.76 18.55 6.69
C PRO A 161 15.17 19.00 6.27
N ASN A 162 16.22 18.37 6.79
CA ASN A 162 17.60 18.58 6.38
C ASN A 162 18.15 17.47 5.48
N THR A 163 17.27 16.59 4.94
CA THR A 163 17.67 15.52 4.05
C THR A 163 18.35 16.07 2.80
N TYR A 164 19.65 15.81 2.70
CA TYR A 164 20.48 16.21 1.56
C TYR A 164 21.68 15.24 1.45
N ASN A 165 21.44 14.14 0.73
CA ASN A 165 22.47 13.18 0.35
C ASN A 165 23.06 13.52 -1.04
N ARG A 166 22.93 12.66 -2.04
CA ARG A 166 23.18 12.98 -3.46
C ARG A 166 22.03 13.79 -4.06
N SER A 167 20.83 13.57 -3.54
CA SER A 167 19.61 14.28 -3.92
C SER A 167 19.27 15.31 -2.86
N LYS A 168 18.72 16.45 -3.28
CA LYS A 168 18.37 17.58 -2.41
C LYS A 168 16.88 17.59 -2.17
N TYR A 169 16.46 17.36 -0.91
CA TYR A 169 15.04 17.34 -0.51
C TYR A 169 14.69 18.58 0.31
N LEU A 170 15.29 18.74 1.46
CA LEU A 170 15.10 19.82 2.43
C LEU A 170 13.63 20.04 2.86
N GLN A 171 13.39 21.13 3.60
CA GLN A 171 12.04 21.48 4.05
C GLN A 171 11.09 21.73 2.85
N GLU A 172 11.59 22.28 1.75
CA GLU A 172 10.78 22.50 0.54
C GLU A 172 10.27 21.18 -0.05
N GLY A 173 11.15 20.17 -0.14
CA GLY A 173 10.77 18.83 -0.58
C GLY A 173 9.74 18.20 0.36
N LEU A 174 9.95 18.31 1.68
CA LEU A 174 9.00 17.78 2.67
C LEU A 174 7.62 18.45 2.56
N THR A 175 7.58 19.75 2.30
CA THR A 175 6.34 20.49 2.05
C THR A 175 5.66 19.99 0.77
N ARG A 176 6.45 19.76 -0.28
CA ARG A 176 5.95 19.18 -1.55
C ARG A 176 5.41 17.77 -1.35
N LEU A 177 6.11 16.92 -0.59
CA LEU A 177 5.65 15.57 -0.26
C LEU A 177 4.24 15.60 0.37
N GLN A 178 4.04 16.49 1.35
CA GLN A 178 2.74 16.62 2.01
C GLN A 178 1.64 17.14 1.05
N SER A 179 1.99 17.90 0.02
CA SER A 179 1.05 18.36 -0.99
C SER A 179 0.49 17.24 -1.87
N TYR A 180 1.10 16.06 -1.87
CA TYR A 180 0.58 14.89 -2.59
C TYR A 180 -0.56 14.19 -1.84
N PHE A 181 -0.69 14.36 -0.53
CA PHE A 181 -1.72 13.68 0.27
C PHE A 181 -3.15 14.00 -0.20
N PRO A 182 -3.56 15.28 -0.33
CA PRO A 182 -4.88 15.59 -0.88
C PRO A 182 -5.05 15.13 -2.34
N VAL A 183 -3.97 15.01 -3.11
CA VAL A 183 -4.01 14.47 -4.48
C VAL A 183 -4.34 12.99 -4.47
N ILE A 184 -3.71 12.21 -3.58
CA ILE A 184 -4.01 10.78 -3.40
C ILE A 184 -5.49 10.62 -3.00
N ASP A 185 -5.98 11.42 -2.05
CA ASP A 185 -7.38 11.35 -1.63
C ASP A 185 -8.35 11.70 -2.76
N ALA A 186 -8.03 12.70 -3.56
CA ALA A 186 -8.84 13.09 -4.71
C ALA A 186 -8.87 12.00 -5.79
N LEU A 187 -7.72 11.35 -6.06
CA LEU A 187 -7.63 10.22 -6.99
C LEU A 187 -8.52 9.07 -6.54
N VAL A 188 -8.38 8.61 -5.30
CA VAL A 188 -9.20 7.51 -4.77
C VAL A 188 -10.68 7.86 -4.78
N LYS A 189 -11.05 9.09 -4.39
CA LYS A 189 -12.43 9.57 -4.45
C LYS A 189 -12.97 9.57 -5.88
N ASN A 190 -12.15 9.87 -6.88
CA ASN A 190 -12.57 9.79 -8.28
C ASN A 190 -12.80 8.32 -8.69
N TYR A 191 -11.83 7.45 -8.43
CA TYR A 191 -11.95 6.03 -8.77
C TYR A 191 -13.06 5.31 -8.01
N SER A 192 -13.44 5.75 -6.81
CA SER A 192 -14.61 5.19 -6.13
C SER A 192 -15.92 5.36 -6.91
N LYS A 193 -15.96 6.32 -7.86
CA LYS A 193 -17.11 6.56 -8.75
C LYS A 193 -16.95 5.87 -10.10
N THR A 194 -15.73 5.89 -10.68
CA THR A 194 -15.47 5.37 -12.03
C THR A 194 -15.13 3.88 -12.06
N ASN A 195 -14.46 3.39 -11.02
CA ASN A 195 -14.02 2.01 -10.86
C ASN A 195 -14.26 1.55 -9.41
N PRO A 196 -15.53 1.45 -8.99
CA PRO A 196 -15.89 1.12 -7.60
C PRO A 196 -15.33 -0.24 -7.21
N GLY A 197 -14.72 -0.31 -6.02
CA GLY A 197 -14.14 -1.55 -5.50
C GLY A 197 -12.75 -1.91 -6.01
N HIS A 198 -12.09 -1.05 -6.79
CA HIS A 198 -10.78 -1.33 -7.37
C HIS A 198 -9.63 -0.47 -6.85
N VAL A 199 -9.87 0.80 -6.48
CA VAL A 199 -8.81 1.71 -6.02
C VAL A 199 -9.11 2.21 -4.61
N PHE A 200 -8.14 2.07 -3.72
CA PHE A 200 -8.30 2.30 -2.29
C PHE A 200 -7.20 3.20 -1.74
N THR A 201 -7.53 3.97 -0.72
CA THR A 201 -6.51 4.63 0.10
C THR A 201 -5.90 3.60 1.06
N GLY A 202 -4.59 3.56 1.08
CA GLY A 202 -3.79 2.73 1.97
C GLY A 202 -3.56 3.37 3.34
N ASP A 203 -2.36 3.17 3.87
CA ASP A 203 -1.97 3.78 5.14
C ASP A 203 -1.79 5.29 5.02
N LYS A 204 -2.29 6.03 6.01
CA LYS A 204 -2.13 7.47 6.19
C LYS A 204 -1.40 7.84 7.49
N LEU A 205 -1.14 6.88 8.34
CA LEU A 205 -0.67 7.12 9.71
C LEU A 205 0.86 7.07 9.81
N ALA A 206 1.50 6.34 8.93
CA ALA A 206 2.95 6.15 8.95
C ALA A 206 3.71 7.48 8.85
N PHE A 207 3.25 8.47 8.07
CA PHE A 207 3.90 9.78 8.00
C PHE A 207 4.06 10.42 9.40
N LYS A 208 2.98 10.49 10.16
CA LYS A 208 3.00 11.05 11.52
C LYS A 208 3.86 10.20 12.45
N TYR A 209 3.68 8.87 12.38
CA TYR A 209 4.43 7.93 13.22
C TYR A 209 5.94 8.08 13.03
N PHE A 210 6.43 8.08 11.79
CA PHE A 210 7.86 8.22 11.50
C PHE A 210 8.40 9.61 11.89
N LYS A 211 7.59 10.66 11.73
CA LYS A 211 7.97 11.99 12.22
C LYS A 211 8.21 12.02 13.74
N GLU A 212 7.33 11.37 14.51
CA GLU A 212 7.38 11.35 15.97
C GLU A 212 8.42 10.37 16.53
N HIS A 213 8.73 9.29 15.79
CA HIS A 213 9.59 8.21 16.26
C HIS A 213 10.87 8.04 15.45
N HIS A 214 11.27 9.01 14.62
CA HIS A 214 12.39 8.87 13.69
C HIS A 214 13.70 8.44 14.34
N LEU A 215 14.02 8.92 15.55
CA LEU A 215 15.25 8.56 16.26
C LEU A 215 15.36 7.04 16.53
N ALA A 216 14.24 6.37 16.73
CA ALA A 216 14.19 4.93 17.01
C ALA A 216 13.89 4.07 15.79
N GLN A 217 13.23 4.63 14.77
CA GLN A 217 12.64 3.89 13.66
C GLN A 217 13.32 4.11 12.31
N MET A 218 14.24 5.09 12.22
CA MET A 218 14.91 5.42 10.97
C MET A 218 16.42 5.27 11.10
N LEU A 219 17.07 5.06 9.98
CA LEU A 219 18.53 5.05 9.87
C LEU A 219 19.09 6.45 10.12
N LYS A 220 20.23 6.51 10.80
CA LYS A 220 21.03 7.73 10.90
C LYS A 220 21.95 7.81 9.69
N GLU A 221 21.63 8.69 8.77
CA GLU A 221 22.35 8.86 7.52
C GLU A 221 23.16 10.17 7.54
N ASN A 222 24.35 10.14 6.96
CA ASN A 222 25.20 11.33 6.86
C ASN A 222 24.94 12.05 5.54
N GLY A 223 24.62 13.33 5.62
CA GLY A 223 24.37 14.16 4.46
C GLY A 223 25.11 15.49 4.49
N GLN A 224 24.87 16.32 3.50
CA GLN A 224 25.55 17.62 3.36
C GLN A 224 25.12 18.65 4.43
N GLN A 225 24.02 18.41 5.12
CA GLN A 225 23.52 19.22 6.23
C GLN A 225 23.52 18.46 7.57
N GLY A 226 24.49 17.57 7.76
CA GLY A 226 24.62 16.76 8.96
C GLY A 226 23.80 15.47 8.90
N ILE A 227 23.48 14.91 10.05
CA ILE A 227 22.69 13.69 10.15
C ILE A 227 21.25 13.97 9.71
N PHE A 228 20.73 13.10 8.83
CA PHE A 228 19.36 13.12 8.38
C PHE A 228 18.69 11.74 8.54
N TYR A 229 17.38 11.69 8.37
CA TYR A 229 16.56 10.49 8.50
C TYR A 229 15.65 10.39 7.27
N LEU A 230 15.84 9.38 6.44
CA LEU A 230 15.07 9.16 5.22
C LEU A 230 14.54 7.73 5.14
N HIS A 231 15.36 6.75 5.46
CA HIS A 231 15.01 5.34 5.32
C HIS A 231 14.69 4.70 6.68
N PRO A 232 13.68 3.82 6.77
CA PRO A 232 13.42 3.01 7.95
C PRO A 232 14.63 2.13 8.29
N ASN A 233 14.95 1.98 9.58
CA ASN A 233 15.78 0.90 10.07
C ASN A 233 14.94 -0.38 10.23
N GLU A 234 15.51 -1.48 10.74
CA GLU A 234 14.80 -2.75 10.91
C GLU A 234 13.50 -2.59 11.71
N LYS A 235 13.51 -1.81 12.80
CA LYS A 235 12.31 -1.55 13.61
C LYS A 235 11.27 -0.74 12.83
N GLY A 236 11.73 0.25 12.08
CA GLY A 236 10.86 1.04 11.21
C GLY A 236 10.26 0.24 10.08
N SER A 237 11.03 -0.66 9.49
CA SER A 237 10.57 -1.55 8.44
C SER A 237 9.46 -2.49 8.95
N ILE A 238 9.59 -3.04 10.16
CA ILE A 238 8.56 -3.83 10.84
C ILE A 238 7.26 -3.01 10.99
N GLU A 239 7.36 -1.78 11.49
CA GLU A 239 6.18 -0.94 11.71
C GLU A 239 5.53 -0.50 10.40
N LEU A 240 6.32 -0.13 9.38
CA LEU A 240 5.79 0.23 8.07
C LEU A 240 5.08 -0.96 7.42
N GLY A 241 5.68 -2.14 7.49
CA GLY A 241 5.05 -3.38 7.03
C GLY A 241 3.74 -3.68 7.76
N ARG A 242 3.66 -3.41 9.07
CA ARG A 242 2.43 -3.54 9.85
C ARG A 242 1.35 -2.54 9.40
N PHE A 243 1.70 -1.28 9.11
CA PHE A 243 0.77 -0.31 8.56
C PHE A 243 0.22 -0.76 7.21
N TRP A 244 1.10 -1.20 6.31
CA TRP A 244 0.68 -1.69 5.00
C TRP A 244 -0.15 -2.98 5.08
N GLY A 245 0.29 -3.94 5.88
CA GLY A 245 -0.44 -5.18 6.10
C GLY A 245 -1.86 -4.95 6.61
N LYS A 246 -2.02 -4.04 7.58
CA LYS A 246 -3.34 -3.60 8.08
C LYS A 246 -4.21 -2.96 7.00
N ALA A 247 -3.62 -2.12 6.14
CA ALA A 247 -4.38 -1.48 5.08
C ALA A 247 -4.80 -2.49 4.01
N ILE A 248 -3.89 -3.38 3.60
CA ILE A 248 -4.13 -4.42 2.61
C ILE A 248 -5.16 -5.44 3.10
N SER A 249 -5.12 -5.86 4.38
CA SER A 249 -6.06 -6.84 4.92
C SER A 249 -7.52 -6.41 4.82
N LYS A 250 -7.80 -5.11 4.87
CA LYS A 250 -9.17 -4.55 4.73
C LYS A 250 -9.76 -4.71 3.33
N ILE A 251 -8.91 -4.79 2.32
CA ILE A 251 -9.34 -4.90 0.93
C ILE A 251 -9.13 -6.31 0.36
N ALA A 252 -8.39 -7.15 1.06
CA ALA A 252 -8.12 -8.53 0.68
C ALA A 252 -9.31 -9.47 0.92
N GLN A 253 -10.29 -9.03 1.68
CA GLN A 253 -11.52 -9.77 2.03
C GLN A 253 -12.60 -9.61 0.97
#